data_468c3d34f10181bfcebdf3186ce626bf
#
_entry.id   468c3d34f10181bfcebdf3186ce626bf
#
_cell.length_a   1.000
_cell.length_b   1.000
_cell.length_c   1.000
_cell.angle_alpha   90.00
_cell.angle_beta   90.00
_cell.angle_gamma   90.00
#
_symmetry.space_group_name_H-M   'P 1'
#
loop_
_entity.id
_entity.type
_entity.pdbx_description
1 polymer ?
#
loop_
_entity_poly.entity_id
_entity_poly.type
_entity_poly.pdbx_seq_one_letter_code
_entity_poly.pdbx_strand_id
1 'polypeptide(L)'
;MADKSMILSAEAEAALLKPIDEYVGKIQKQIDALRVDGSDKVRSLKNHIAIAKEDKNLTKEERAKIIAKDKADLEKAKSVESANKDKVSKLVSDAESYLSKHYKSDYYEKVVASCEAEKAAENASYDKIVATIKTEHEQALAKLSDSEEIKDEKYVYRNRLFDAQMTHESKLQEIKDRKHDAFAHKFHLIDLLRMSKYTFGQKQSQKVENYKYTFNTTQFLYKNGLYIVILLIFIALCIIT
;
A
#
# COMPACT_ATOMS: atom_id res chain seq x y z
N MET A 1 5.45 5.80 32.98
CA MET A 1 4.10 6.09 32.43
C MET A 1 4.27 6.46 30.99
N ALA A 2 3.62 5.74 30.07
CA ALA A 2 3.64 6.13 28.65
C ALA A 2 2.95 7.49 28.50
N ASP A 3 3.59 8.39 27.78
CA ASP A 3 3.03 9.72 27.52
C ASP A 3 1.91 9.59 26.49
N LYS A 4 0.67 9.62 26.95
CA LYS A 4 -0.53 9.52 26.10
C LYS A 4 -0.63 10.67 25.07
N SER A 5 0.12 11.76 25.25
CA SER A 5 0.15 12.88 24.30
C SER A 5 0.84 12.51 22.98
N MET A 6 1.58 11.41 22.94
CA MET A 6 2.27 10.92 21.74
C MET A 6 1.40 9.97 20.87
N ILE A 7 0.24 9.55 21.35
CA ILE A 7 -0.66 8.67 20.58
C ILE A 7 -1.46 9.51 19.59
N LEU A 8 -1.24 9.26 18.29
CA LEU A 8 -1.94 9.96 17.22
C LEU A 8 -3.32 9.34 16.99
N SER A 9 -4.34 10.18 16.77
CA SER A 9 -5.62 9.71 16.26
C SER A 9 -5.51 9.40 14.75
N ALA A 10 -6.46 8.65 14.22
CA ALA A 10 -6.53 8.36 12.77
C ALA A 10 -6.60 9.65 11.93
N GLU A 11 -7.33 10.67 12.43
CA GLU A 11 -7.41 11.97 11.76
C GLU A 11 -6.06 12.71 11.78
N ALA A 12 -5.32 12.60 12.88
CA ALA A 12 -4.00 13.22 12.99
C ALA A 12 -2.99 12.52 12.07
N GLU A 13 -3.02 11.20 11.97
CA GLU A 13 -2.21 10.44 11.01
C GLU A 13 -2.54 10.82 9.56
N ALA A 14 -3.83 10.88 9.21
CA ALA A 14 -4.29 11.30 7.89
C ALA A 14 -3.85 12.74 7.56
N ALA A 15 -3.90 13.65 8.55
CA ALA A 15 -3.43 15.04 8.39
C ALA A 15 -1.92 15.11 8.11
N LEU A 16 -1.11 14.24 8.72
CA LEU A 16 0.32 14.17 8.45
C LEU A 16 0.64 13.60 7.06
N LEU A 17 -0.18 12.65 6.57
CA LEU A 17 0.02 12.00 5.28
C LEU A 17 -0.46 12.87 4.10
N LYS A 18 -1.54 13.65 4.31
CA LYS A 18 -2.18 14.46 3.29
C LYS A 18 -1.23 15.34 2.45
N PRO A 19 -0.29 16.10 3.01
CA PRO A 19 0.63 16.91 2.21
C PRO A 19 1.53 16.07 1.30
N ILE A 20 1.86 14.87 1.71
CA ILE A 20 2.70 13.92 0.97
C ILE A 20 1.91 13.37 -0.24
N ASP A 21 0.67 12.94 -0.01
CA ASP A 21 -0.21 12.43 -1.07
C ASP A 21 -0.55 13.53 -2.09
N GLU A 22 -0.83 14.75 -1.61
CA GLU A 22 -1.06 15.92 -2.48
C GLU A 22 0.16 16.23 -3.35
N TYR A 23 1.37 16.15 -2.78
CA TYR A 23 2.60 16.33 -3.54
C TYR A 23 2.76 15.27 -4.63
N VAL A 24 2.59 13.99 -4.30
CA VAL A 24 2.67 12.88 -5.27
C VAL A 24 1.60 13.03 -6.35
N GLY A 25 0.36 13.35 -5.98
CA GLY A 25 -0.73 13.60 -6.92
C GLY A 25 -0.45 14.77 -7.88
N LYS A 26 0.23 15.83 -7.40
CA LYS A 26 0.67 16.94 -8.24
C LYS A 26 1.73 16.51 -9.27
N ILE A 27 2.71 15.70 -8.84
CA ILE A 27 3.73 15.16 -9.74
C ILE A 27 3.10 14.25 -10.80
N GLN A 28 2.17 13.37 -10.41
CA GLN A 28 1.45 12.52 -11.36
C GLN A 28 0.72 13.34 -12.45
N LYS A 29 0.00 14.39 -12.04
CA LYS A 29 -0.68 15.28 -12.99
C LYS A 29 0.31 15.95 -13.96
N GLN A 30 1.49 16.34 -13.49
CA GLN A 30 2.53 16.90 -14.35
C GLN A 30 3.07 15.86 -15.35
N ILE A 31 3.28 14.62 -14.92
CA ILE A 31 3.70 13.52 -15.80
C ILE A 31 2.63 13.23 -16.85
N ASP A 32 1.35 13.21 -16.45
CA ASP A 32 0.23 12.97 -17.36
C ASP A 32 0.13 14.09 -18.42
N ALA A 33 0.31 15.35 -18.05
CA ALA A 33 0.33 16.46 -19.00
C ALA A 33 1.48 16.31 -20.02
N LEU A 34 2.69 15.98 -19.55
CA LEU A 34 3.84 15.72 -20.42
C LEU A 34 3.61 14.53 -21.37
N ARG A 35 2.86 13.51 -20.91
CA ARG A 35 2.49 12.35 -21.72
C ARG A 35 1.54 12.72 -22.85
N VAL A 36 0.51 13.53 -22.57
CA VAL A 36 -0.45 14.01 -23.58
C VAL A 36 0.27 14.77 -24.67
N ASP A 37 1.14 15.71 -24.30
CA ASP A 37 1.88 16.54 -25.26
C ASP A 37 2.96 15.75 -26.05
N GLY A 38 3.45 14.65 -25.50
CA GLY A 38 4.50 13.82 -26.11
C GLY A 38 3.97 12.53 -26.71
N SER A 39 3.92 11.48 -25.90
CA SER A 39 3.65 10.10 -26.35
C SER A 39 2.28 9.90 -26.97
N ASP A 40 1.24 10.54 -26.43
CA ASP A 40 -0.11 10.38 -26.95
C ASP A 40 -0.26 11.09 -28.30
N LYS A 41 0.37 12.24 -28.47
CA LYS A 41 0.42 12.95 -29.73
C LYS A 41 1.18 12.18 -30.82
N VAL A 42 2.32 11.57 -30.47
CA VAL A 42 3.09 10.69 -31.37
C VAL A 42 2.23 9.49 -31.79
N ARG A 43 1.49 8.88 -30.85
CA ARG A 43 0.60 7.75 -31.15
C ARG A 43 -0.54 8.18 -32.08
N SER A 44 -1.20 9.29 -31.78
CA SER A 44 -2.29 9.82 -32.57
C SER A 44 -1.86 10.08 -34.03
N LEU A 45 -0.70 10.74 -34.24
CA LEU A 45 -0.17 11.00 -35.57
C LEU A 45 0.20 9.73 -36.33
N LYS A 46 0.77 8.71 -35.64
CA LYS A 46 1.04 7.39 -36.28
C LYS A 46 -0.25 6.70 -36.72
N ASN A 47 -1.30 6.73 -35.90
CA ASN A 47 -2.60 6.17 -36.25
C ASN A 47 -3.23 6.95 -37.41
N HIS A 48 -3.17 8.29 -37.42
CA HIS A 48 -3.71 9.11 -38.51
C HIS A 48 -3.02 8.83 -39.83
N ILE A 49 -1.69 8.68 -39.82
CA ILE A 49 -0.92 8.27 -41.03
C ILE A 49 -1.34 6.87 -41.50
N ALA A 50 -1.59 5.91 -40.59
CA ALA A 50 -2.03 4.58 -40.96
C ALA A 50 -3.43 4.61 -41.60
N ILE A 51 -4.37 5.33 -41.00
CA ILE A 51 -5.74 5.51 -41.53
C ILE A 51 -5.69 6.18 -42.91
N ALA A 52 -4.93 7.28 -43.06
CA ALA A 52 -4.82 7.98 -44.34
C ALA A 52 -4.24 7.11 -45.46
N LYS A 53 -3.38 6.13 -45.14
CA LYS A 53 -2.85 5.17 -46.13
C LYS A 53 -3.92 4.21 -46.65
N GLU A 54 -4.86 3.81 -45.81
CA GLU A 54 -5.87 2.81 -46.12
C GLU A 54 -7.19 3.42 -46.61
N ASP A 55 -7.37 4.72 -46.46
CA ASP A 55 -8.61 5.40 -46.84
C ASP A 55 -8.78 5.41 -48.37
N LYS A 56 -9.76 4.66 -48.83
CA LYS A 56 -10.12 4.51 -50.27
C LYS A 56 -10.86 5.71 -50.84
N ASN A 57 -11.41 6.59 -49.99
CA ASN A 57 -12.17 7.77 -50.41
C ASN A 57 -11.26 8.95 -50.79
N LEU A 58 -10.00 8.91 -50.40
CA LEU A 58 -9.03 9.94 -50.72
C LEU A 58 -8.36 9.69 -52.12
N THR A 59 -8.19 10.71 -52.88
CA THR A 59 -7.37 10.65 -54.09
C THR A 59 -5.91 10.41 -53.71
N LYS A 60 -5.11 9.93 -54.66
CA LYS A 60 -3.68 9.66 -54.46
C LYS A 60 -2.91 10.92 -54.05
N GLU A 61 -3.28 12.07 -54.57
CA GLU A 61 -2.65 13.36 -54.27
C GLU A 61 -3.02 13.90 -52.90
N GLU A 62 -4.32 13.82 -52.50
CA GLU A 62 -4.79 14.22 -51.18
C GLU A 62 -4.14 13.37 -50.08
N ARG A 63 -4.11 12.06 -50.32
CA ARG A 63 -3.46 11.12 -49.40
C ARG A 63 -1.98 11.45 -49.20
N ALA A 64 -1.26 11.74 -50.29
CA ALA A 64 0.16 12.11 -50.24
C ALA A 64 0.39 13.41 -49.44
N LYS A 65 -0.47 14.42 -49.61
CA LYS A 65 -0.39 15.69 -48.87
C LYS A 65 -0.64 15.49 -47.36
N ILE A 66 -1.67 14.74 -47.00
CA ILE A 66 -1.99 14.44 -45.59
C ILE A 66 -0.80 13.70 -44.94
N ILE A 67 -0.33 12.62 -45.58
CA ILE A 67 0.79 11.83 -45.04
C ILE A 67 2.07 12.65 -44.92
N ALA A 68 2.37 13.53 -45.86
CA ALA A 68 3.55 14.38 -45.79
C ALA A 68 3.48 15.37 -44.61
N LYS A 69 2.32 16.01 -44.43
CA LYS A 69 2.07 16.91 -43.28
C LYS A 69 2.21 16.17 -41.95
N ASP A 70 1.50 15.04 -41.80
CA ASP A 70 1.49 14.28 -40.56
C ASP A 70 2.86 13.68 -40.21
N LYS A 71 3.66 13.31 -41.22
CA LYS A 71 5.06 12.90 -41.00
C LYS A 71 5.93 14.05 -40.49
N ALA A 72 5.78 15.26 -41.01
CA ALA A 72 6.52 16.44 -40.53
C ALA A 72 6.13 16.76 -39.06
N ASP A 73 4.83 16.70 -38.74
CA ASP A 73 4.34 16.90 -37.37
C ASP A 73 4.74 15.76 -36.43
N LEU A 74 4.84 14.53 -36.93
CA LEU A 74 5.32 13.38 -36.19
C LEU A 74 6.79 13.54 -35.75
N GLU A 75 7.67 14.05 -36.63
CA GLU A 75 9.07 14.28 -36.25
C GLU A 75 9.19 15.36 -35.16
N LYS A 76 8.39 16.44 -35.25
CA LYS A 76 8.32 17.44 -34.17
C LYS A 76 7.80 16.83 -32.86
N ALA A 77 6.73 16.03 -32.95
CA ALA A 77 6.17 15.37 -31.77
C ALA A 77 7.16 14.38 -31.12
N LYS A 78 7.96 13.64 -31.90
CA LYS A 78 9.02 12.77 -31.37
C LYS A 78 10.11 13.53 -30.62
N SER A 79 10.50 14.71 -31.11
CA SER A 79 11.46 15.57 -30.43
C SER A 79 10.91 16.03 -29.06
N VAL A 80 9.64 16.47 -29.04
CA VAL A 80 8.95 16.84 -27.78
C VAL A 80 8.84 15.63 -26.84
N GLU A 81 8.48 14.45 -27.37
CA GLU A 81 8.42 13.21 -26.57
C GLU A 81 9.76 12.89 -25.91
N SER A 82 10.87 13.00 -26.63
CA SER A 82 12.21 12.77 -26.09
C SER A 82 12.54 13.75 -24.96
N ALA A 83 12.32 15.04 -25.17
CA ALA A 83 12.54 16.07 -24.16
C ALA A 83 11.65 15.87 -22.92
N ASN A 84 10.41 15.42 -23.14
CA ASN A 84 9.48 15.14 -22.05
C ASN A 84 9.87 13.88 -21.24
N LYS A 85 10.48 12.86 -21.86
CA LYS A 85 11.04 11.70 -21.14
C LYS A 85 12.10 12.11 -20.12
N ASP A 86 12.97 13.03 -20.47
CA ASP A 86 14.01 13.52 -19.56
C ASP A 86 13.38 14.32 -18.40
N LYS A 87 12.38 15.18 -18.71
CA LYS A 87 11.62 15.90 -17.67
C LYS A 87 10.90 14.96 -16.72
N VAL A 88 10.24 13.92 -17.22
CA VAL A 88 9.56 12.90 -16.39
C VAL A 88 10.58 12.16 -15.53
N SER A 89 11.73 11.78 -16.07
CA SER A 89 12.79 11.12 -15.31
C SER A 89 13.27 11.99 -14.16
N LYS A 90 13.44 13.28 -14.38
CA LYS A 90 13.81 14.25 -13.35
C LYS A 90 12.72 14.42 -12.30
N LEU A 91 11.46 14.60 -12.72
CA LEU A 91 10.32 14.73 -11.78
C LEU A 91 10.20 13.52 -10.86
N VAL A 92 10.37 12.29 -11.39
CA VAL A 92 10.31 11.08 -10.58
C VAL A 92 11.49 11.00 -9.60
N SER A 93 12.72 11.31 -10.05
CA SER A 93 13.90 11.33 -9.20
C SER A 93 13.79 12.34 -8.06
N ASP A 94 13.31 13.56 -8.38
CA ASP A 94 13.11 14.62 -7.39
C ASP A 94 12.02 14.21 -6.37
N ALA A 95 10.95 13.56 -6.84
CA ALA A 95 9.88 13.07 -5.98
C ALA A 95 10.32 11.90 -5.09
N GLU A 96 11.13 10.96 -5.59
CA GLU A 96 11.71 9.89 -4.78
C GLU A 96 12.62 10.46 -3.68
N SER A 97 13.39 11.50 -4.00
CA SER A 97 14.25 12.21 -3.03
C SER A 97 13.42 12.93 -1.96
N TYR A 98 12.35 13.61 -2.38
CA TYR A 98 11.40 14.25 -1.46
C TYR A 98 10.76 13.22 -0.52
N LEU A 99 10.23 12.12 -1.06
CA LEU A 99 9.64 11.05 -0.26
C LEU A 99 10.65 10.42 0.70
N SER A 100 11.89 10.23 0.27
CA SER A 100 12.92 9.66 1.14
C SER A 100 13.20 10.51 2.36
N LYS A 101 13.13 11.84 2.22
CA LYS A 101 13.37 12.79 3.30
C LYS A 101 12.11 13.03 4.13
N HIS A 102 11.07 13.53 3.49
CA HIS A 102 9.86 14.03 4.19
C HIS A 102 8.94 12.92 4.68
N TYR A 103 8.79 11.83 3.92
CA TYR A 103 7.98 10.70 4.39
C TYR A 103 8.53 10.10 5.68
N LYS A 104 9.86 10.00 5.79
CA LYS A 104 10.50 9.45 6.98
C LYS A 104 10.28 10.35 8.20
N SER A 105 10.66 11.64 8.12
CA SER A 105 10.67 12.56 9.27
C SER A 105 9.28 13.09 9.62
N ASP A 106 8.46 13.38 8.59
CA ASP A 106 7.23 14.15 8.80
C ASP A 106 6.01 13.24 9.07
N TYR A 107 6.08 11.97 8.65
CA TYR A 107 5.02 11.00 8.83
C TYR A 107 5.49 9.73 9.56
N TYR A 108 6.36 8.92 8.94
CA TYR A 108 6.67 7.58 9.41
C TYR A 108 7.23 7.53 10.84
N GLU A 109 8.19 8.37 11.16
CA GLU A 109 8.78 8.42 12.52
C GLU A 109 7.74 8.80 13.57
N LYS A 110 6.80 9.69 13.25
CA LYS A 110 5.71 10.07 14.14
C LYS A 110 4.72 8.93 14.36
N VAL A 111 4.36 8.20 13.29
CA VAL A 111 3.50 7.01 13.40
C VAL A 111 4.19 5.92 14.22
N VAL A 112 5.48 5.67 14.00
CA VAL A 112 6.25 4.70 14.80
C VAL A 112 6.27 5.10 16.27
N ALA A 113 6.55 6.36 16.59
CA ALA A 113 6.54 6.84 17.97
C ALA A 113 5.15 6.69 18.62
N SER A 114 4.08 6.99 17.88
CA SER A 114 2.70 6.76 18.31
C SER A 114 2.43 5.28 18.60
N CYS A 115 2.82 4.38 17.68
CA CYS A 115 2.65 2.95 17.85
C CYS A 115 3.41 2.40 19.08
N GLU A 116 4.63 2.87 19.34
CA GLU A 116 5.39 2.46 20.54
C GLU A 116 4.76 2.99 21.83
N ALA A 117 4.24 4.22 21.83
CA ALA A 117 3.51 4.79 22.98
C ALA A 117 2.21 4.01 23.25
N GLU A 118 1.46 3.67 22.21
CA GLU A 118 0.22 2.91 22.30
C GLU A 118 0.48 1.48 22.78
N LYS A 119 1.53 0.83 22.27
CA LYS A 119 1.97 -0.49 22.76
C LYS A 119 2.32 -0.47 24.24
N ALA A 120 3.04 0.57 24.69
CA ALA A 120 3.39 0.71 26.10
C ALA A 120 2.15 0.94 26.98
N ALA A 121 1.18 1.73 26.49
CA ALA A 121 -0.09 1.95 27.19
C ALA A 121 -0.94 0.68 27.27
N GLU A 122 -1.01 -0.09 26.18
CA GLU A 122 -1.74 -1.36 26.13
C GLU A 122 -1.11 -2.42 27.05
N ASN A 123 0.23 -2.56 27.07
CA ASN A 123 0.90 -3.45 28.01
C ASN A 123 0.58 -3.08 29.47
N ALA A 124 0.64 -1.79 29.81
CA ALA A 124 0.31 -1.33 31.16
C ALA A 124 -1.18 -1.54 31.51
N SER A 125 -2.07 -1.47 30.52
CA SER A 125 -3.49 -1.79 30.71
C SER A 125 -3.70 -3.28 30.96
N TYR A 126 -3.06 -4.13 30.17
CA TYR A 126 -3.09 -5.57 30.30
C TYR A 126 -2.58 -6.02 31.68
N ASP A 127 -1.44 -5.50 32.14
CA ASP A 127 -0.88 -5.82 33.45
C ASP A 127 -1.87 -5.50 34.58
N LYS A 128 -2.60 -4.38 34.49
CA LYS A 128 -3.64 -4.02 35.47
C LYS A 128 -4.82 -4.99 35.41
N ILE A 129 -5.30 -5.37 34.23
CA ILE A 129 -6.39 -6.32 34.04
C ILE A 129 -6.01 -7.65 34.67
N VAL A 130 -4.81 -8.16 34.37
CA VAL A 130 -4.30 -9.42 34.92
C VAL A 130 -4.20 -9.36 36.46
N ALA A 131 -3.68 -8.28 37.02
CA ALA A 131 -3.60 -8.06 38.46
C ALA A 131 -4.98 -8.04 39.11
N THR A 132 -5.95 -7.37 38.48
CA THR A 132 -7.34 -7.33 38.97
C THR A 132 -7.97 -8.75 38.98
N ILE A 133 -7.87 -9.48 37.86
CA ILE A 133 -8.39 -10.84 37.73
C ILE A 133 -7.78 -11.76 38.79
N LYS A 134 -6.47 -11.65 39.06
CA LYS A 134 -5.76 -12.41 40.07
C LYS A 134 -6.27 -12.10 41.49
N THR A 135 -6.42 -10.81 41.82
CA THR A 135 -6.91 -10.36 43.12
C THR A 135 -8.34 -10.84 43.36
N GLU A 136 -9.22 -10.73 42.37
CA GLU A 136 -10.61 -11.19 42.46
C GLU A 136 -10.69 -12.72 42.66
N HIS A 137 -9.86 -13.48 41.94
CA HIS A 137 -9.75 -14.91 42.06
C HIS A 137 -9.29 -15.33 43.48
N GLU A 138 -8.25 -14.69 44.05
CA GLU A 138 -7.76 -14.93 45.38
C GLU A 138 -8.86 -14.66 46.45
N GLN A 139 -9.61 -13.55 46.25
CA GLN A 139 -10.73 -13.20 47.13
C GLN A 139 -11.91 -14.17 47.01
N ALA A 140 -12.19 -14.69 45.82
CA ALA A 140 -13.24 -15.70 45.61
C ALA A 140 -12.84 -17.01 46.29
N LEU A 141 -11.63 -17.51 46.07
CA LEU A 141 -11.14 -18.73 46.67
C LEU A 141 -11.16 -18.68 48.21
N ALA A 142 -10.87 -17.54 48.81
CA ALA A 142 -10.89 -17.36 50.25
C ALA A 142 -12.29 -17.52 50.90
N LYS A 143 -13.36 -17.44 50.08
CA LYS A 143 -14.76 -17.57 50.54
C LYS A 143 -15.35 -18.96 50.27
N LEU A 144 -14.69 -19.76 49.45
CA LEU A 144 -15.18 -21.07 49.01
C LEU A 144 -14.61 -22.16 49.90
N SER A 145 -15.43 -23.13 50.27
CA SER A 145 -15.06 -24.32 51.03
C SER A 145 -15.39 -25.61 50.29
N ASP A 146 -16.29 -25.57 49.33
CA ASP A 146 -16.68 -26.72 48.52
C ASP A 146 -15.66 -27.00 47.39
N SER A 147 -15.35 -28.26 47.19
CA SER A 147 -14.36 -28.73 46.23
C SER A 147 -14.80 -28.48 44.77
N GLU A 148 -16.09 -28.57 44.45
CA GLU A 148 -16.61 -28.34 43.10
C GLU A 148 -16.65 -26.84 42.79
N GLU A 149 -17.10 -26.00 43.71
CA GLU A 149 -17.09 -24.56 43.59
C GLU A 149 -15.67 -24.01 43.38
N ILE A 150 -14.67 -24.59 44.06
CA ILE A 150 -13.24 -24.24 43.86
C ILE A 150 -12.76 -24.63 42.47
N LYS A 151 -13.21 -25.74 41.88
CA LYS A 151 -12.88 -26.14 40.52
C LYS A 151 -13.50 -25.20 39.51
N ASP A 152 -14.76 -24.83 39.69
CA ASP A 152 -15.47 -23.92 38.81
C ASP A 152 -14.83 -22.54 38.83
N GLU A 153 -14.45 -22.00 39.99
CA GLU A 153 -13.75 -20.73 40.12
C GLU A 153 -12.39 -20.76 39.38
N LYS A 154 -11.61 -21.85 39.51
CA LYS A 154 -10.34 -22.01 38.77
C LYS A 154 -10.55 -22.09 37.26
N TYR A 155 -11.68 -22.62 36.82
CA TYR A 155 -12.01 -22.64 35.37
C TYR A 155 -12.38 -21.24 34.89
N VAL A 156 -13.21 -20.50 35.63
CA VAL A 156 -13.58 -19.11 35.35
C VAL A 156 -12.33 -18.21 35.28
N TYR A 157 -11.44 -18.34 36.28
CA TYR A 157 -10.18 -17.60 36.32
C TYR A 157 -9.32 -17.83 35.07
N ARG A 158 -9.15 -19.08 34.65
CA ARG A 158 -8.37 -19.42 33.44
C ARG A 158 -9.00 -18.84 32.19
N ASN A 159 -10.32 -18.91 32.05
CA ASN A 159 -11.01 -18.33 30.89
C ASN A 159 -10.86 -16.80 30.84
N ARG A 160 -11.01 -16.11 31.97
CA ARG A 160 -10.82 -14.65 32.04
C ARG A 160 -9.40 -14.22 31.69
N LEU A 161 -8.39 -14.97 32.13
CA LEU A 161 -6.99 -14.71 31.74
C LEU A 161 -6.79 -14.95 30.24
N PHE A 162 -7.36 -16.02 29.70
CA PHE A 162 -7.27 -16.31 28.27
C PHE A 162 -7.92 -15.22 27.43
N ASP A 163 -9.13 -14.78 27.80
CA ASP A 163 -9.84 -13.70 27.09
C ASP A 163 -9.07 -12.37 27.15
N ALA A 164 -8.50 -12.05 28.32
CA ALA A 164 -7.65 -10.87 28.47
C ALA A 164 -6.39 -10.94 27.60
N GLN A 165 -5.74 -12.12 27.54
CA GLN A 165 -4.58 -12.34 26.68
C GLN A 165 -4.93 -12.21 25.20
N MET A 166 -5.99 -12.85 24.74
CA MET A 166 -6.44 -12.79 23.34
C MET A 166 -6.76 -11.36 22.92
N THR A 167 -7.44 -10.61 23.80
CA THR A 167 -7.75 -9.19 23.54
C THR A 167 -6.47 -8.36 23.43
N HIS A 168 -5.53 -8.57 24.33
CA HIS A 168 -4.23 -7.89 24.33
C HIS A 168 -3.42 -8.19 23.06
N GLU A 169 -3.30 -9.48 22.69
CA GLU A 169 -2.58 -9.90 21.48
C GLU A 169 -3.21 -9.32 20.22
N SER A 170 -4.56 -9.27 20.13
CA SER A 170 -5.27 -8.64 19.00
C SER A 170 -4.90 -7.16 18.85
N LYS A 171 -4.90 -6.40 19.93
CA LYS A 171 -4.52 -4.99 19.92
C LYS A 171 -3.05 -4.77 19.57
N LEU A 172 -2.16 -5.61 20.08
CA LEU A 172 -0.74 -5.54 19.70
C LEU A 172 -0.54 -5.84 18.21
N GLN A 173 -1.33 -6.76 17.65
CA GLN A 173 -1.29 -7.04 16.22
C GLN A 173 -1.80 -5.87 15.39
N GLU A 174 -2.90 -5.22 15.79
CA GLU A 174 -3.42 -4.01 15.12
C GLU A 174 -2.38 -2.88 15.09
N ILE A 175 -1.69 -2.63 16.21
CA ILE A 175 -0.60 -1.64 16.31
C ILE A 175 0.55 -2.00 15.36
N LYS A 176 0.92 -3.28 15.30
CA LYS A 176 1.97 -3.77 14.42
C LYS A 176 1.59 -3.64 12.94
N ASP A 177 0.34 -3.96 12.60
CA ASP A 177 -0.17 -3.84 11.22
C ASP A 177 -0.17 -2.37 10.78
N ARG A 178 -0.62 -1.44 11.62
CA ARG A 178 -0.57 0.00 11.35
C ARG A 178 0.86 0.50 11.08
N LYS A 179 1.83 0.07 11.88
CA LYS A 179 3.25 0.39 11.65
C LYS A 179 3.76 -0.18 10.32
N HIS A 180 3.34 -1.39 9.98
CA HIS A 180 3.68 -2.04 8.71
C HIS A 180 3.04 -1.33 7.52
N ASP A 181 1.77 -0.95 7.62
CA ASP A 181 1.04 -0.24 6.57
C ASP A 181 1.66 1.14 6.31
N ALA A 182 2.04 1.87 7.37
CA ALA A 182 2.78 3.12 7.23
C ALA A 182 4.13 2.94 6.52
N PHE A 183 4.84 1.83 6.77
CA PHE A 183 6.07 1.51 6.05
C PHE A 183 5.81 1.17 4.58
N ALA A 184 4.81 0.33 4.30
CA ALA A 184 4.46 -0.14 2.97
C ALA A 184 3.94 1.00 2.08
N HIS A 185 3.23 1.97 2.64
CA HIS A 185 2.67 3.10 1.91
C HIS A 185 3.74 3.92 1.16
N LYS A 186 4.92 4.11 1.75
CA LYS A 186 6.06 4.77 1.06
C LYS A 186 6.40 4.09 -0.26
N PHE A 187 6.49 2.76 -0.23
CA PHE A 187 6.84 1.99 -1.44
C PHE A 187 5.73 2.05 -2.47
N HIS A 188 4.46 2.03 -2.01
CA HIS A 188 3.33 2.23 -2.90
C HIS A 188 3.40 3.58 -3.65
N LEU A 189 3.71 4.68 -2.95
CA LEU A 189 3.86 6.00 -3.57
C LEU A 189 5.02 6.04 -4.57
N ILE A 190 6.17 5.45 -4.24
CA ILE A 190 7.33 5.34 -5.14
C ILE A 190 6.97 4.54 -6.39
N ASP A 191 6.28 3.41 -6.20
CA ASP A 191 5.87 2.55 -7.32
C ASP A 191 4.86 3.24 -8.24
N LEU A 192 3.92 4.02 -7.70
CA LEU A 192 3.01 4.84 -8.49
C LEU A 192 3.77 5.83 -9.40
N LEU A 193 4.79 6.50 -8.86
CA LEU A 193 5.62 7.43 -9.62
C LEU A 193 6.44 6.71 -10.70
N ARG A 194 7.03 5.57 -10.37
CA ARG A 194 7.80 4.74 -11.32
C ARG A 194 6.91 4.19 -12.43
N MET A 195 5.70 3.73 -12.10
CA MET A 195 4.73 3.28 -13.09
C MET A 195 4.34 4.41 -14.04
N SER A 196 4.13 5.63 -13.54
CA SER A 196 3.86 6.80 -14.37
C SER A 196 5.02 7.09 -15.35
N LYS A 197 6.27 6.86 -14.93
CA LYS A 197 7.45 6.94 -15.82
C LYS A 197 7.46 5.82 -16.87
N TYR A 198 7.15 4.58 -16.49
CA TYR A 198 7.17 3.44 -17.42
C TYR A 198 6.05 3.52 -18.47
N THR A 199 4.88 4.05 -18.11
CA THR A 199 3.77 4.22 -19.05
C THR A 199 4.02 5.33 -20.05
N PHE A 200 5.02 6.18 -19.82
CA PHE A 200 5.43 7.22 -20.74
C PHE A 200 6.12 6.61 -21.98
N GLY A 201 5.37 6.44 -23.07
CA GLY A 201 5.89 5.93 -24.36
C GLY A 201 5.83 4.41 -24.55
N GLN A 202 5.24 3.63 -23.66
CA GLN A 202 5.05 2.18 -23.84
C GLN A 202 3.57 1.80 -24.03
N LYS A 203 3.33 0.68 -24.74
CA LYS A 203 1.99 0.08 -24.89
C LYS A 203 1.43 -0.29 -23.51
N GLN A 204 0.37 0.38 -23.13
CA GLN A 204 -0.16 0.47 -21.77
C GLN A 204 -0.85 -0.77 -21.23
N SER A 205 -1.24 -1.75 -22.06
CA SER A 205 -2.27 -2.71 -21.68
C SER A 205 -1.80 -3.94 -20.91
N GLN A 206 -0.60 -4.44 -21.14
CA GLN A 206 -0.22 -5.75 -20.57
C GLN A 206 0.60 -5.70 -19.28
N LYS A 207 1.43 -4.68 -19.04
CA LYS A 207 2.28 -4.65 -17.85
C LYS A 207 1.58 -4.19 -16.56
N VAL A 208 0.60 -3.29 -16.68
CA VAL A 208 -0.15 -2.79 -15.50
C VAL A 208 -1.08 -3.87 -14.96
N GLU A 209 -1.72 -4.66 -15.83
CA GLU A 209 -2.53 -5.80 -15.41
C GLU A 209 -1.68 -6.90 -14.78
N ASN A 210 -0.54 -7.23 -15.37
CA ASN A 210 0.39 -8.22 -14.81
C ASN A 210 0.98 -7.78 -13.47
N TYR A 211 1.24 -6.46 -13.26
CA TYR A 211 1.73 -5.95 -11.98
C TYR A 211 0.65 -5.96 -10.90
N LYS A 212 -0.58 -5.59 -11.24
CA LYS A 212 -1.73 -5.76 -10.31
C LYS A 212 -1.95 -7.23 -9.94
N TYR A 213 -1.84 -8.14 -10.90
CA TYR A 213 -1.98 -9.58 -10.65
C TYR A 213 -0.85 -10.13 -9.78
N THR A 214 0.41 -9.78 -10.04
CA THR A 214 1.56 -10.22 -9.24
C THR A 214 1.54 -9.63 -7.83
N PHE A 215 1.17 -8.36 -7.68
CA PHE A 215 1.04 -7.73 -6.36
C PHE A 215 -0.07 -8.38 -5.53
N ASN A 216 -1.25 -8.57 -6.12
CA ASN A 216 -2.36 -9.26 -5.46
C ASN A 216 -2.04 -10.73 -5.15
N THR A 217 -1.35 -11.44 -6.03
CA THR A 217 -0.93 -12.83 -5.82
C THR A 217 0.11 -12.93 -4.71
N THR A 218 1.09 -12.05 -4.67
CA THR A 218 2.12 -12.03 -3.63
C THR A 218 1.52 -11.66 -2.27
N GLN A 219 0.62 -10.68 -2.22
CA GLN A 219 -0.09 -10.30 -1.00
C GLN A 219 -1.05 -11.40 -0.53
N PHE A 220 -1.73 -12.08 -1.46
CA PHE A 220 -2.56 -13.24 -1.17
C PHE A 220 -1.73 -14.40 -0.61
N LEU A 221 -0.59 -14.73 -1.22
CA LEU A 221 0.32 -15.76 -0.75
C LEU A 221 0.94 -15.41 0.61
N TYR A 222 1.26 -14.14 0.84
CA TYR A 222 1.80 -13.70 2.13
C TYR A 222 0.75 -13.79 3.26
N LYS A 223 -0.50 -13.37 2.99
CA LYS A 223 -1.60 -13.48 3.98
C LYS A 223 -2.08 -14.92 4.21
N ASN A 224 -2.04 -15.75 3.19
CA ASN A 224 -2.62 -17.11 3.25
C ASN A 224 -1.56 -18.22 3.12
N GLY A 225 -0.27 -17.88 3.07
CA GLY A 225 0.81 -18.84 2.82
C GLY A 225 0.84 -19.97 3.83
N LEU A 226 0.61 -19.67 5.12
CA LEU A 226 0.54 -20.69 6.17
C LEU A 226 -0.62 -21.67 5.94
N TYR A 227 -1.81 -21.16 5.56
CA TYR A 227 -2.98 -22.00 5.26
C TYR A 227 -2.77 -22.87 4.01
N ILE A 228 -2.09 -22.33 3.01
CA ILE A 228 -1.76 -23.08 1.77
C ILE A 228 -0.78 -24.21 2.09
N VAL A 229 0.24 -23.96 2.92
CA VAL A 229 1.20 -24.99 3.34
C VAL A 229 0.50 -26.08 4.17
N ILE A 230 -0.35 -25.70 5.13
CA ILE A 230 -1.12 -26.64 5.93
C ILE A 230 -2.04 -27.51 5.03
N LEU A 231 -2.72 -26.88 4.06
CA LEU A 231 -3.60 -27.58 3.12
C LEU A 231 -2.82 -28.58 2.26
N LEU A 232 -1.63 -28.20 1.78
CA LEU A 232 -0.77 -29.07 0.99
C LEU A 232 -0.25 -30.27 1.81
N ILE A 233 0.12 -30.04 3.08
CA ILE A 233 0.52 -31.12 3.99
C ILE A 233 -0.66 -32.07 4.24
N PHE A 234 -1.87 -31.54 4.43
CA PHE A 234 -3.07 -32.35 4.65
C PHE A 234 -3.41 -33.21 3.43
N ILE A 235 -3.33 -32.63 2.21
CA ILE A 235 -3.53 -33.36 0.96
C ILE A 235 -2.47 -34.46 0.80
N ALA A 236 -1.19 -34.16 1.09
CA ALA A 236 -0.13 -35.16 1.00
C ALA A 236 -0.35 -36.32 1.98
N LEU A 237 -0.81 -36.05 3.21
CA LEU A 237 -1.14 -37.06 4.20
C LEU A 237 -2.34 -37.93 3.74
N CYS A 238 -3.36 -37.33 3.11
CA CYS A 238 -4.51 -38.07 2.58
C CYS A 238 -4.18 -38.97 1.36
N ILE A 239 -3.06 -38.69 0.66
CA ILE A 239 -2.63 -39.53 -0.51
C ILE A 239 -1.76 -40.70 -0.03
N ILE A 240 -1.10 -40.57 1.13
CA ILE A 240 -0.19 -41.61 1.68
C ILE A 240 -0.93 -42.60 2.57
N THR A 241 -2.13 -42.24 3.05
CA THR A 241 -3.04 -43.15 3.77
C THR A 241 -4.06 -43.79 2.83
#